data_54be0a9c9a6d5bb80412e9852c98b477
#
_entry.id   54be0a9c9a6d5bb80412e9852c98b477
#
_cell.length_a   1.000
_cell.length_b   1.000
_cell.length_c   1.000
_cell.angle_alpha   90.00
_cell.angle_beta   90.00
_cell.angle_gamma   90.00
#
_symmetry.space_group_name_H-M   'P 1'
#
loop_
_entity.id
_entity.type
_entity.pdbx_description
1 polymer ?
#
loop_
_entity_poly.entity_id
_entity_poly.type
_entity_poly.pdbx_seq_one_letter_code
_entity_poly.pdbx_strand_id
1 'polypeptide(L)'
;MNKQPRAFTSAILELFSEEITTRSGTLIDTIQDDTRLFARSVMPGVREVQPGDKLQGGVALRATESEVWLHPYVFRQVCRNGAIMAHALRSQHLTDLDLQDFWDFESVLREAIQACCADEVFATSVREFRSATEVQADLALNLLSLLSRSGLQNTSGLLGQIMDQFFREPAQTRFGLTNAVTAVARDTRDPDTRWRLEELGGAIAASIKPTPPSLNPGMKKARRQFVSIA
;
A
#
# COMPACT_ATOMS: atom_id res chain seq x y z
N MET A 1 -6.80 -7.70 31.30
CA MET A 1 -8.11 -7.35 30.72
C MET A 1 -8.03 -7.70 29.22
N ASN A 2 -8.75 -8.71 28.75
CA ASN A 2 -8.86 -9.00 27.32
C ASN A 2 -9.65 -7.87 26.64
N LYS A 3 -8.96 -6.90 26.02
CA LYS A 3 -9.61 -5.98 25.09
C LYS A 3 -10.10 -6.80 23.90
N GLN A 4 -11.36 -6.64 23.53
CA GLN A 4 -11.91 -7.32 22.37
C GLN A 4 -11.16 -6.84 21.10
N PRO A 5 -10.76 -7.74 20.18
CA PRO A 5 -9.99 -7.43 18.98
C PRO A 5 -10.56 -6.26 18.15
N ARG A 6 -11.89 -6.24 18.02
CA ARG A 6 -12.62 -5.17 17.30
C ARG A 6 -12.42 -3.78 17.93
N ALA A 7 -12.21 -3.69 19.24
CA ALA A 7 -11.97 -2.41 19.91
C ALA A 7 -10.60 -1.83 19.52
N PHE A 8 -9.60 -2.69 19.29
CA PHE A 8 -8.27 -2.27 18.88
C PHE A 8 -8.26 -1.75 17.44
N THR A 9 -8.82 -2.51 16.47
CA THR A 9 -8.87 -2.09 15.07
C THR A 9 -9.73 -0.83 14.89
N SER A 10 -10.78 -0.64 15.70
CA SER A 10 -11.59 0.58 15.68
C SER A 10 -10.82 1.80 16.20
N ALA A 11 -10.04 1.67 17.28
CA ALA A 11 -9.20 2.75 17.77
C ALA A 11 -8.11 3.16 16.74
N ILE A 12 -7.52 2.19 16.06
CA ILE A 12 -6.57 2.45 14.95
C ILE A 12 -7.26 3.22 13.82
N LEU A 13 -8.48 2.82 13.44
CA LEU A 13 -9.22 3.48 12.37
C LEU A 13 -9.58 4.93 12.73
N GLU A 14 -10.01 5.17 13.96
CA GLU A 14 -10.30 6.52 14.46
C GLU A 14 -9.05 7.40 14.39
N LEU A 15 -7.93 6.93 14.91
CA LEU A 15 -6.65 7.63 14.90
C LEU A 15 -6.17 7.92 13.46
N PHE A 16 -6.24 6.91 12.60
CA PHE A 16 -5.89 7.04 11.20
C PHE A 16 -6.76 8.08 10.49
N SER A 17 -8.08 8.02 10.70
CA SER A 17 -9.03 8.96 10.12
C SER A 17 -8.79 10.40 10.57
N GLU A 18 -8.54 10.59 11.87
CA GLU A 18 -8.23 11.89 12.46
C GLU A 18 -6.96 12.47 11.84
N GLU A 19 -5.87 11.70 11.80
CA GLU A 19 -4.59 12.15 11.27
C GLU A 19 -4.65 12.48 9.78
N ILE A 20 -5.37 11.68 8.98
CA ILE A 20 -5.61 11.96 7.56
C ILE A 20 -6.44 13.24 7.38
N THR A 21 -7.50 13.43 8.17
CA THR A 21 -8.37 14.62 8.10
C THR A 21 -7.63 15.89 8.50
N THR A 22 -6.80 15.84 9.54
CA THR A 22 -5.97 16.99 9.97
C THR A 22 -5.04 17.47 8.86
N ARG A 23 -4.64 16.58 7.95
CA ARG A 23 -3.83 16.88 6.75
C ARG A 23 -4.66 17.17 5.51
N SER A 24 -5.94 17.44 5.66
CA SER A 24 -6.89 17.66 4.56
C SER A 24 -7.00 16.49 3.57
N GLY A 25 -6.61 15.29 4.00
CA GLY A 25 -6.79 14.06 3.25
C GLY A 25 -8.20 13.48 3.42
N THR A 26 -8.50 12.45 2.67
CA THR A 26 -9.80 11.78 2.69
C THR A 26 -9.61 10.26 2.68
N LEU A 27 -10.39 9.54 3.49
CA LEU A 27 -10.53 8.09 3.37
C LEU A 27 -11.34 7.78 2.11
N ILE A 28 -10.81 6.88 1.27
CA ILE A 28 -11.46 6.46 0.02
C ILE A 28 -12.00 5.03 0.08
N ASP A 29 -11.50 4.24 1.01
CA ASP A 29 -11.90 2.85 1.19
C ASP A 29 -11.56 2.36 2.60
N THR A 30 -12.48 1.59 3.19
CA THR A 30 -12.29 0.98 4.51
C THR A 30 -13.01 -0.36 4.55
N ILE A 31 -12.30 -1.40 4.93
CA ILE A 31 -12.83 -2.74 5.17
C ILE A 31 -12.39 -3.14 6.57
N GLN A 32 -13.34 -3.46 7.44
CA GLN A 32 -13.08 -3.91 8.81
C GLN A 32 -13.91 -5.15 9.10
N ASP A 33 -13.27 -6.17 9.61
CA ASP A 33 -13.91 -7.32 10.24
C ASP A 33 -13.54 -7.40 11.74
N ASP A 34 -13.84 -8.50 12.40
CA ASP A 34 -13.60 -8.63 13.85
C ASP A 34 -12.09 -8.63 14.21
N THR A 35 -11.22 -8.99 13.29
CA THR A 35 -9.78 -9.19 13.53
C THR A 35 -8.88 -8.37 12.64
N ARG A 36 -9.39 -7.77 11.56
CA ARG A 36 -8.61 -7.09 10.55
C ARG A 36 -9.23 -5.75 10.15
N LEU A 37 -8.35 -4.82 9.83
CA LEU A 37 -8.69 -3.52 9.26
C LEU A 37 -7.84 -3.27 8.02
N PHE A 38 -8.46 -2.80 6.95
CA PHE A 38 -7.82 -2.26 5.76
C PHE A 38 -8.40 -0.87 5.49
N ALA A 39 -7.55 0.12 5.38
CA ALA A 39 -7.98 1.48 5.06
C ALA A 39 -7.05 2.09 4.01
N ARG A 40 -7.60 2.94 3.15
CA ARG A 40 -6.87 3.70 2.14
C ARG A 40 -7.30 5.14 2.18
N SER A 41 -6.32 6.03 2.07
CA SER A 41 -6.54 7.47 2.04
C SER A 41 -5.88 8.11 0.84
N VAL A 42 -6.30 9.34 0.52
CA VAL A 42 -5.66 10.21 -0.46
C VAL A 42 -5.45 11.59 0.13
N MET A 43 -4.35 12.23 -0.25
CA MET A 43 -4.02 13.62 0.06
C MET A 43 -4.50 14.54 -1.08
N PRO A 44 -4.71 15.84 -0.83
CA PRO A 44 -5.24 16.75 -1.85
C PRO A 44 -4.30 16.98 -3.04
N GLY A 45 -3.00 16.73 -2.89
CA GLY A 45 -2.01 16.93 -3.95
C GLY A 45 -2.21 16.01 -5.14
N VAL A 46 -2.31 16.57 -6.35
CA VAL A 46 -2.48 15.83 -7.61
C VAL A 46 -1.27 16.06 -8.51
N ARG A 47 -0.79 15.00 -9.16
CA ARG A 47 0.27 15.08 -10.16
C ARG A 47 -0.07 14.24 -11.38
N GLU A 48 0.28 14.73 -12.56
CA GLU A 48 0.10 13.96 -13.81
C GLU A 48 1.31 13.08 -14.09
N VAL A 49 1.06 11.85 -14.51
CA VAL A 49 2.07 10.92 -15.03
C VAL A 49 2.23 11.10 -16.53
N GLN A 50 1.11 11.20 -17.22
CA GLN A 50 1.00 11.52 -18.64
C GLN A 50 -0.26 12.39 -18.84
N PRO A 51 -0.44 13.08 -19.98
CA PRO A 51 -1.56 13.98 -20.19
C PRO A 51 -2.91 13.32 -19.86
N GLY A 52 -3.66 13.94 -18.94
CA GLY A 52 -4.97 13.46 -18.49
C GLY A 52 -4.94 12.34 -17.43
N ASP A 53 -3.79 11.75 -17.13
CA ASP A 53 -3.67 10.66 -16.16
C ASP A 53 -3.13 11.17 -14.82
N LYS A 54 -4.03 11.37 -13.89
CA LYS A 54 -3.79 12.03 -12.60
C LYS A 54 -3.64 11.03 -11.47
N LEU A 55 -2.58 11.23 -10.68
CA LEU A 55 -2.29 10.49 -9.45
C LEU A 55 -2.47 11.37 -8.22
N GLN A 56 -2.92 10.75 -7.13
CA GLN A 56 -2.89 11.31 -5.77
C GLN A 56 -2.06 10.41 -4.87
N GLY A 57 -1.24 11.02 -4.03
CA GLY A 57 -0.57 10.31 -2.95
C GLY A 57 -1.51 10.07 -1.78
N GLY A 58 -1.20 9.09 -0.94
CA GLY A 58 -1.93 8.78 0.27
C GLY A 58 -1.23 7.72 1.09
N VAL A 59 -1.99 7.10 1.99
CA VAL A 59 -1.52 6.02 2.87
C VAL A 59 -2.48 4.84 2.78
N ALA A 60 -1.93 3.64 2.64
CA ALA A 60 -2.62 2.38 2.86
C ALA A 60 -2.24 1.84 4.24
N LEU A 61 -3.25 1.48 5.02
CA LEU A 61 -3.14 0.87 6.33
C LEU A 61 -3.77 -0.51 6.31
N ARG A 62 -3.04 -1.48 6.88
CA ARG A 62 -3.55 -2.78 7.26
C ARG A 62 -3.23 -3.03 8.73
N ALA A 63 -4.21 -3.45 9.51
CA ALA A 63 -3.99 -3.82 10.90
C ALA A 63 -4.64 -5.17 11.22
N THR A 64 -3.99 -5.89 12.14
CA THR A 64 -4.51 -7.07 12.84
C THR A 64 -4.43 -6.83 14.33
N GLU A 65 -4.74 -7.83 15.16
CA GLU A 65 -4.64 -7.72 16.62
C GLU A 65 -3.22 -7.44 17.12
N SER A 66 -2.17 -7.81 16.37
CA SER A 66 -0.77 -7.75 16.80
C SER A 66 0.14 -6.93 15.89
N GLU A 67 -0.31 -6.52 14.72
CA GLU A 67 0.54 -5.90 13.72
C GLU A 67 -0.18 -4.79 12.97
N VAL A 68 0.55 -3.72 12.64
CA VAL A 68 0.08 -2.64 11.78
C VAL A 68 1.07 -2.38 10.67
N TRP A 69 0.61 -2.39 9.45
CA TRP A 69 1.36 -2.01 8.25
C TRP A 69 0.86 -0.68 7.73
N LEU A 70 1.77 0.22 7.44
CA LEU A 70 1.52 1.53 6.85
C LEU A 70 2.44 1.69 5.64
N HIS A 71 1.86 1.91 4.49
CA HIS A 71 2.61 2.10 3.27
C HIS A 71 2.15 3.35 2.53
N PRO A 72 3.06 4.09 1.88
CA PRO A 72 2.66 5.08 0.89
C PRO A 72 1.77 4.45 -0.17
N TYR A 73 0.73 5.16 -0.54
CA TYR A 73 -0.29 4.72 -1.50
C TYR A 73 -0.39 5.71 -2.65
N VAL A 74 -0.51 5.20 -3.85
CA VAL A 74 -0.70 6.01 -5.06
C VAL A 74 -2.04 5.64 -5.68
N PHE A 75 -2.96 6.58 -5.71
CA PHE A 75 -4.29 6.43 -6.28
C PHE A 75 -4.36 7.07 -7.67
N ARG A 76 -4.82 6.31 -8.65
CA ARG A 76 -5.06 6.77 -10.02
C ARG A 76 -6.52 7.17 -10.18
N GLN A 77 -6.78 8.45 -10.45
CA GLN A 77 -8.14 9.00 -10.48
C GLN A 77 -8.97 8.46 -11.64
N VAL A 78 -8.38 8.27 -12.81
CA VAL A 78 -9.09 7.87 -14.04
C VAL A 78 -9.77 6.50 -13.89
N CYS A 79 -9.06 5.51 -13.36
CA CYS A 79 -9.57 4.14 -13.20
C CYS A 79 -10.00 3.82 -11.78
N ARG A 80 -9.85 4.75 -10.82
CA ARG A 80 -10.18 4.59 -9.40
C ARG A 80 -9.52 3.33 -8.80
N ASN A 81 -8.29 3.06 -9.19
CA ASN A 81 -7.45 1.99 -8.67
C ASN A 81 -6.19 2.58 -8.02
N GLY A 82 -5.46 1.79 -7.28
CA GLY A 82 -4.26 2.29 -6.62
C GLY A 82 -3.23 1.22 -6.36
N ALA A 83 -2.00 1.67 -6.13
CA ALA A 83 -0.84 0.85 -5.86
C ALA A 83 -0.25 1.16 -4.49
N ILE A 84 0.13 0.13 -3.75
CA ILE A 84 0.83 0.23 -2.46
C ILE A 84 2.33 0.20 -2.71
N MET A 85 3.03 1.26 -2.28
CA MET A 85 4.48 1.40 -2.46
C MET A 85 5.23 0.80 -1.25
N ALA A 86 5.03 -0.49 -1.00
CA ALA A 86 5.57 -1.20 0.16
C ALA A 86 7.11 -1.21 0.24
N HIS A 87 7.79 -0.98 -0.88
CA HIS A 87 9.25 -0.84 -0.97
C HIS A 87 9.77 0.55 -0.58
N ALA A 88 8.89 1.53 -0.44
CA ALA A 88 9.30 2.90 -0.10
C ALA A 88 9.98 2.95 1.27
N LEU A 89 10.99 3.82 1.40
CA LEU A 89 11.76 3.98 2.64
C LEU A 89 10.92 4.36 3.86
N ARG A 90 9.72 4.90 3.64
CA ARG A 90 8.79 5.33 4.68
C ARG A 90 7.71 4.31 5.00
N SER A 91 7.75 3.14 4.36
CA SER A 91 6.90 2.02 4.75
C SER A 91 7.21 1.58 6.17
N GLN A 92 6.18 1.36 6.97
CA GLN A 92 6.30 0.99 8.37
C GLN A 92 5.58 -0.34 8.65
N HIS A 93 6.19 -1.14 9.50
CA HIS A 93 5.59 -2.35 10.07
C HIS A 93 5.79 -2.30 11.57
N LEU A 94 4.71 -2.11 12.30
CA LEU A 94 4.66 -2.06 13.74
C LEU A 94 4.26 -3.44 14.27
N THR A 95 5.10 -4.04 15.08
CA THR A 95 4.90 -5.36 15.70
C THR A 95 5.10 -5.23 17.19
N ASP A 96 4.70 -6.24 17.94
CA ASP A 96 4.84 -6.32 19.40
C ASP A 96 4.19 -5.12 20.08
N LEU A 97 2.95 -4.83 19.64
CA LEU A 97 2.15 -3.75 20.22
C LEU A 97 1.86 -4.04 21.68
N ASP A 98 2.57 -3.38 22.58
CA ASP A 98 2.21 -3.38 23.97
C ASP A 98 0.95 -2.54 24.18
N LEU A 99 -0.19 -3.22 24.23
CA LEU A 99 -1.51 -2.58 24.42
C LEU A 99 -1.66 -1.92 25.80
N GLN A 100 -0.69 -2.10 26.72
CA GLN A 100 -0.72 -1.46 28.04
C GLN A 100 -0.25 0.01 27.95
N ASP A 101 0.54 0.36 26.94
CA ASP A 101 1.02 1.73 26.72
C ASP A 101 0.42 2.33 25.42
N PHE A 102 -0.88 2.57 25.47
CA PHE A 102 -1.62 3.11 24.33
C PHE A 102 -1.12 4.48 23.85
N TRP A 103 -0.65 5.33 24.77
CA TRP A 103 -0.16 6.67 24.43
C TRP A 103 1.11 6.64 23.57
N ASP A 104 2.01 5.72 23.88
CA ASP A 104 3.24 5.53 23.13
C ASP A 104 2.93 5.01 21.72
N PHE A 105 1.99 4.06 21.62
CA PHE A 105 1.50 3.52 20.37
C PHE A 105 0.83 4.59 19.49
N GLU A 106 0.01 5.46 20.07
CA GLU A 106 -0.64 6.56 19.34
C GLU A 106 0.39 7.50 18.70
N SER A 107 1.42 7.90 19.45
CA SER A 107 2.51 8.74 18.93
C SER A 107 3.23 8.07 17.76
N VAL A 108 3.60 6.80 17.92
CA VAL A 108 4.30 6.01 16.90
C VAL A 108 3.44 5.87 15.64
N LEU A 109 2.15 5.63 15.78
CA LEU A 109 1.23 5.50 14.66
C LEU A 109 1.07 6.83 13.91
N ARG A 110 0.93 7.96 14.62
CA ARG A 110 0.87 9.31 14.01
C ARG A 110 2.15 9.64 13.25
N GLU A 111 3.31 9.36 13.81
CA GLU A 111 4.61 9.57 13.15
C GLU A 111 4.73 8.70 11.89
N ALA A 112 4.30 7.45 11.94
CA ALA A 112 4.32 6.55 10.80
C ALA A 112 3.39 7.01 9.67
N ILE A 113 2.17 7.48 9.99
CA ILE A 113 1.25 8.08 9.01
C ILE A 113 1.89 9.33 8.38
N GLN A 114 2.44 10.21 9.20
CA GLN A 114 3.12 11.43 8.73
C GLN A 114 4.26 11.10 7.78
N ALA A 115 5.09 10.12 8.11
CA ALA A 115 6.20 9.70 7.27
C ALA A 115 5.74 9.20 5.89
N CYS A 116 4.62 8.45 5.84
CA CYS A 116 4.04 7.99 4.57
C CYS A 116 3.42 9.13 3.74
N CYS A 117 2.92 10.19 4.39
CA CYS A 117 2.30 11.36 3.73
C CYS A 117 3.31 12.37 3.19
N ALA A 118 4.60 12.22 3.44
CA ALA A 118 5.61 13.21 3.08
C ALA A 118 5.65 13.46 1.57
N ASP A 119 5.73 14.74 1.16
CA ASP A 119 5.69 15.15 -0.25
C ASP A 119 6.79 14.51 -1.10
N GLU A 120 7.99 14.32 -0.55
CA GLU A 120 9.09 13.65 -1.23
C GLU A 120 8.81 12.18 -1.53
N VAL A 121 8.02 11.50 -0.69
CA VAL A 121 7.60 10.10 -0.89
C VAL A 121 6.67 10.02 -2.09
N PHE A 122 5.65 10.87 -2.14
CA PHE A 122 4.77 10.94 -3.29
C PHE A 122 5.50 11.36 -4.57
N ALA A 123 6.38 12.37 -4.49
CA ALA A 123 7.17 12.80 -5.64
C ALA A 123 8.07 11.67 -6.18
N THR A 124 8.62 10.84 -5.31
CA THR A 124 9.41 9.66 -5.70
C THR A 124 8.54 8.64 -6.41
N SER A 125 7.39 8.29 -5.84
CA SER A 125 6.44 7.37 -6.47
C SER A 125 5.99 7.86 -7.85
N VAL A 126 5.70 9.17 -8.01
CA VAL A 126 5.35 9.75 -9.32
C VAL A 126 6.48 9.59 -10.34
N ARG A 127 7.76 9.74 -9.93
CA ARG A 127 8.91 9.50 -10.84
C ARG A 127 8.98 8.04 -11.27
N GLU A 128 8.73 7.09 -10.36
CA GLU A 128 8.70 5.66 -10.68
C GLU A 128 7.59 5.34 -11.69
N PHE A 129 6.40 5.88 -11.49
CA PHE A 129 5.28 5.72 -12.42
C PHE A 129 5.58 6.35 -13.79
N ARG A 130 6.19 7.53 -13.85
CA ARG A 130 6.61 8.16 -15.11
C ARG A 130 7.64 7.29 -15.83
N SER A 131 8.67 6.83 -15.14
CA SER A 131 9.65 5.91 -15.73
C SER A 131 8.99 4.64 -16.26
N ALA A 132 7.95 4.14 -15.57
CA ALA A 132 7.22 2.97 -16.03
C ALA A 132 6.44 3.19 -17.34
N THR A 133 6.09 4.43 -17.70
CA THR A 133 5.42 4.71 -18.99
C THR A 133 6.37 4.57 -20.19
N GLU A 134 7.67 4.71 -19.98
CA GLU A 134 8.70 4.69 -21.02
C GLU A 134 9.26 3.28 -21.28
N VAL A 135 9.00 2.33 -20.37
CA VAL A 135 9.56 0.98 -20.44
C VAL A 135 8.50 -0.02 -20.86
N GLN A 136 8.80 -0.80 -21.91
CA GLN A 136 7.94 -1.91 -22.33
C GLN A 136 7.79 -2.94 -21.21
N ALA A 137 6.59 -3.48 -21.05
CA ALA A 137 6.36 -4.54 -20.09
C ALA A 137 7.03 -5.83 -20.59
N ASP A 138 7.93 -6.37 -19.81
CA ASP A 138 8.50 -7.69 -20.07
C ASP A 138 7.62 -8.78 -19.48
N LEU A 139 6.63 -9.22 -20.24
CA LEU A 139 5.69 -10.28 -19.84
C LEU A 139 6.34 -11.67 -19.81
N ALA A 140 7.44 -11.85 -20.52
CA ALA A 140 8.17 -13.11 -20.52
C ALA A 140 8.91 -13.34 -19.20
N LEU A 141 9.22 -12.27 -18.46
CA LEU A 141 9.88 -12.33 -17.16
C LEU A 141 8.93 -12.62 -16.01
N ASN A 142 7.90 -13.47 -16.23
CA ASN A 142 7.33 -14.15 -15.08
C ASN A 142 6.27 -13.43 -14.27
N LEU A 143 5.25 -12.84 -14.88
CA LEU A 143 4.09 -12.38 -14.11
C LEU A 143 3.55 -13.50 -13.20
N LEU A 144 3.51 -14.75 -13.69
CA LEU A 144 3.15 -15.91 -12.88
C LEU A 144 4.11 -16.12 -11.71
N SER A 145 5.41 -15.94 -11.91
CA SER A 145 6.40 -16.03 -10.82
C SER A 145 6.24 -14.86 -9.83
N LEU A 146 5.93 -13.65 -10.30
CA LEU A 146 5.65 -12.50 -9.43
C LEU A 146 4.42 -12.74 -8.57
N LEU A 147 3.32 -13.23 -9.16
CA LEU A 147 2.09 -13.60 -8.45
C LEU A 147 2.36 -14.67 -7.39
N SER A 148 3.09 -15.73 -7.74
CA SER A 148 3.45 -16.81 -6.80
C SER A 148 4.31 -16.28 -5.65
N ARG A 149 5.28 -15.43 -5.92
CA ARG A 149 6.17 -14.83 -4.91
C ARG A 149 5.44 -13.84 -3.99
N SER A 150 4.40 -13.19 -4.48
CA SER A 150 3.54 -12.33 -3.66
C SER A 150 2.62 -13.11 -2.71
N GLY A 151 2.73 -14.44 -2.67
CA GLY A 151 1.92 -15.29 -1.80
C GLY A 151 0.44 -15.32 -2.19
N LEU A 152 0.12 -14.96 -3.43
CA LEU A 152 -1.25 -14.98 -3.97
C LEU A 152 -1.68 -16.43 -4.27
N GLN A 153 -2.92 -16.73 -3.93
CA GLN A 153 -3.59 -17.98 -4.28
C GLN A 153 -4.25 -17.85 -5.67
N ASN A 154 -4.60 -18.97 -6.29
CA ASN A 154 -5.23 -18.99 -7.62
C ASN A 154 -4.49 -18.14 -8.68
N THR A 155 -3.17 -18.24 -8.69
CA THR A 155 -2.29 -17.43 -9.54
C THR A 155 -2.63 -17.53 -11.03
N SER A 156 -3.08 -18.71 -11.51
CA SER A 156 -3.49 -18.89 -12.92
C SER A 156 -4.74 -18.10 -13.28
N GLY A 157 -5.75 -18.05 -12.39
CA GLY A 157 -6.96 -17.27 -12.61
C GLY A 157 -6.66 -15.76 -12.58
N LEU A 158 -5.83 -15.33 -11.63
CA LEU A 158 -5.39 -13.93 -11.55
C LEU A 158 -4.55 -13.53 -12.77
N LEU A 159 -3.67 -14.42 -13.24
CA LEU A 159 -2.88 -14.17 -14.45
C LEU A 159 -3.80 -13.89 -15.65
N GLY A 160 -4.82 -14.73 -15.87
CA GLY A 160 -5.79 -14.52 -16.97
C GLY A 160 -6.46 -13.17 -16.87
N GLN A 161 -6.99 -12.81 -15.70
CA GLN A 161 -7.65 -11.51 -15.49
C GLN A 161 -6.71 -10.32 -15.71
N ILE A 162 -5.47 -10.41 -15.24
CA ILE A 162 -4.47 -9.35 -15.42
C ILE A 162 -4.10 -9.20 -16.90
N MET A 163 -3.91 -10.31 -17.62
CA MET A 163 -3.61 -10.27 -19.05
C MET A 163 -4.76 -9.67 -19.87
N ASP A 164 -6.02 -10.03 -19.55
CA ASP A 164 -7.20 -9.45 -20.19
C ASP A 164 -7.27 -7.93 -19.99
N GLN A 165 -6.95 -7.44 -18.79
CA GLN A 165 -6.91 -6.00 -18.51
C GLN A 165 -5.70 -5.35 -19.21
N PHE A 166 -4.54 -5.99 -19.19
CA PHE A 166 -3.32 -5.45 -19.80
C PHE A 166 -3.45 -5.24 -21.31
N PHE A 167 -4.08 -6.17 -22.03
CA PHE A 167 -4.30 -6.01 -23.47
C PHE A 167 -5.34 -4.94 -23.83
N ARG A 168 -6.09 -4.43 -22.86
CA ARG A 168 -6.99 -3.27 -23.02
C ARG A 168 -6.29 -1.93 -22.73
N GLU A 169 -5.12 -1.94 -22.13
CA GLU A 169 -4.37 -0.71 -21.89
C GLU A 169 -3.87 -0.11 -23.23
N PRO A 170 -3.86 1.23 -23.35
CA PRO A 170 -3.44 1.88 -24.59
C PRO A 170 -1.99 1.57 -25.01
N ALA A 171 -1.14 1.25 -24.05
CA ALA A 171 0.26 0.91 -24.27
C ALA A 171 0.70 -0.27 -23.38
N GLN A 172 1.40 -1.25 -23.95
CA GLN A 172 1.93 -2.41 -23.25
C GLN A 172 3.23 -2.07 -22.50
N THR A 173 3.19 -1.00 -21.75
CA THR A 173 4.29 -0.56 -20.90
C THR A 173 4.23 -1.18 -19.52
N ARG A 174 5.28 -1.00 -18.72
CA ARG A 174 5.30 -1.37 -17.32
C ARG A 174 4.22 -0.62 -16.53
N PHE A 175 3.93 0.62 -16.89
CA PHE A 175 2.79 1.37 -16.35
C PHE A 175 1.44 0.71 -16.70
N GLY A 176 1.24 0.30 -17.95
CA GLY A 176 0.05 -0.44 -18.36
C GLY A 176 -0.13 -1.75 -17.58
N LEU A 177 0.97 -2.49 -17.34
CA LEU A 177 0.93 -3.69 -16.51
C LEU A 177 0.58 -3.39 -15.04
N THR A 178 1.14 -2.32 -14.48
CA THR A 178 0.75 -1.83 -13.13
C THR A 178 -0.75 -1.54 -13.06
N ASN A 179 -1.28 -0.84 -14.06
CA ASN A 179 -2.71 -0.52 -14.13
C ASN A 179 -3.57 -1.77 -14.22
N ALA A 180 -3.18 -2.74 -15.03
CA ALA A 180 -3.90 -4.01 -15.16
C ALA A 180 -3.96 -4.78 -13.84
N VAL A 181 -2.84 -4.89 -13.13
CA VAL A 181 -2.77 -5.56 -11.82
C VAL A 181 -3.65 -4.84 -10.80
N THR A 182 -3.56 -3.51 -10.73
CA THR A 182 -4.34 -2.72 -9.76
C THR A 182 -5.83 -2.61 -10.11
N ALA A 183 -6.20 -2.73 -11.39
CA ALA A 183 -7.59 -2.87 -11.80
C ALA A 183 -8.20 -4.20 -11.30
N VAL A 184 -7.47 -5.32 -11.45
CA VAL A 184 -7.88 -6.61 -10.89
C VAL A 184 -7.96 -6.53 -9.36
N ALA A 185 -7.02 -5.83 -8.70
CA ALA A 185 -7.06 -5.60 -7.27
C ALA A 185 -8.34 -4.90 -6.83
N ARG A 186 -8.73 -3.81 -7.51
CA ARG A 186 -9.97 -3.06 -7.23
C ARG A 186 -11.21 -3.95 -7.28
N ASP A 187 -11.26 -4.86 -8.24
CA ASP A 187 -12.42 -5.72 -8.48
C ASP A 187 -12.39 -7.01 -7.61
N THR A 188 -11.31 -7.22 -6.86
CA THR A 188 -11.11 -8.35 -5.95
C THR A 188 -11.85 -8.12 -4.63
N ARG A 189 -12.69 -9.08 -4.21
CA ARG A 189 -13.49 -9.01 -2.98
C ARG A 189 -12.70 -9.33 -1.72
N ASP A 190 -11.75 -10.28 -1.81
CA ASP A 190 -10.92 -10.67 -0.68
C ASP A 190 -9.89 -9.58 -0.36
N PRO A 191 -9.94 -8.97 0.86
CA PRO A 191 -9.11 -7.82 1.20
C PRO A 191 -7.61 -8.14 1.22
N ASP A 192 -7.22 -9.33 1.62
CA ASP A 192 -5.81 -9.75 1.65
C ASP A 192 -5.26 -9.95 0.23
N THR A 193 -6.03 -10.58 -0.65
CA THR A 193 -5.67 -10.71 -2.08
C THR A 193 -5.57 -9.34 -2.74
N ARG A 194 -6.54 -8.46 -2.49
CA ARG A 194 -6.52 -7.08 -2.99
C ARG A 194 -5.28 -6.32 -2.53
N TRP A 195 -4.96 -6.38 -1.23
CA TRP A 195 -3.77 -5.75 -0.68
C TRP A 195 -2.50 -6.19 -1.38
N ARG A 196 -2.32 -7.51 -1.54
CA ARG A 196 -1.14 -8.10 -2.21
C ARG A 196 -1.05 -7.73 -3.69
N LEU A 197 -2.16 -7.62 -4.40
CA LEU A 197 -2.19 -7.17 -5.79
C LEU A 197 -1.80 -5.68 -5.89
N GLU A 198 -2.25 -4.84 -4.97
CA GLU A 198 -1.86 -3.43 -4.92
C GLU A 198 -0.36 -3.27 -4.61
N GLU A 199 0.20 -4.07 -3.69
CA GLU A 199 1.66 -4.15 -3.45
C GLU A 199 2.43 -4.61 -4.68
N LEU A 200 1.92 -5.63 -5.37
CA LEU A 200 2.51 -6.11 -6.62
C LEU A 200 2.50 -5.01 -7.70
N GLY A 201 1.41 -4.26 -7.82
CA GLY A 201 1.31 -3.11 -8.72
C GLY A 201 2.39 -2.06 -8.42
N GLY A 202 2.59 -1.70 -7.16
CA GLY A 202 3.64 -0.78 -6.73
C GLY A 202 5.06 -1.31 -7.04
N ALA A 203 5.31 -2.57 -6.78
CA ALA A 203 6.60 -3.21 -7.07
C ALA A 203 6.91 -3.23 -8.58
N ILE A 204 5.90 -3.49 -9.43
CA ILE A 204 6.04 -3.43 -10.89
C ILE A 204 6.36 -2.01 -11.34
N ALA A 205 5.64 -1.00 -10.85
CA ALA A 205 5.89 0.41 -11.19
C ALA A 205 7.34 0.81 -10.89
N ALA A 206 7.86 0.43 -9.71
CA ALA A 206 9.22 0.72 -9.27
C ALA A 206 10.30 -0.21 -9.86
N SER A 207 9.93 -1.20 -10.67
CA SER A 207 10.87 -2.22 -11.20
C SER A 207 11.55 -3.07 -10.11
N ILE A 208 10.86 -3.29 -9.00
CA ILE A 208 11.37 -4.05 -7.87
C ILE A 208 10.77 -5.46 -7.89
N LYS A 209 11.59 -6.46 -7.59
CA LYS A 209 11.09 -7.83 -7.42
C LYS A 209 10.31 -7.90 -6.10
N PRO A 210 9.05 -8.35 -6.10
CA PRO A 210 8.30 -8.52 -4.86
C PRO A 210 9.04 -9.44 -3.89
N THR A 211 9.13 -9.03 -2.65
CA THR A 211 9.71 -9.85 -1.59
C THR A 211 8.57 -10.61 -0.91
N PRO A 212 8.76 -11.89 -0.57
CA PRO A 212 7.76 -12.63 0.21
C PRO A 212 7.41 -11.90 1.51
N PRO A 213 6.16 -11.95 1.99
CA PRO A 213 5.69 -11.19 3.15
C PRO A 213 6.53 -11.32 4.41
N SER A 214 7.23 -12.46 4.60
CA SER A 214 8.10 -12.74 5.76
C SER A 214 9.51 -12.15 5.68
N LEU A 215 9.90 -11.53 4.56
CA LEU A 215 11.30 -11.16 4.29
C LEU A 215 11.45 -9.74 3.69
N ASN A 216 10.51 -8.82 3.89
CA ASN A 216 10.63 -7.47 3.33
C ASN A 216 11.76 -6.68 4.03
N PRO A 217 12.95 -6.48 3.42
CA PRO A 217 14.10 -5.87 4.06
C PRO A 217 13.96 -4.35 4.25
N GLY A 218 12.95 -3.71 3.63
CA GLY A 218 12.64 -2.29 3.79
C GLY A 218 11.89 -1.97 5.07
N MET A 219 11.36 -2.95 5.76
CA MET A 219 10.69 -2.81 7.04
C MET A 219 11.72 -2.73 8.17
N LYS A 220 12.17 -1.54 8.48
CA LYS A 220 12.91 -1.33 9.71
C LYS A 220 11.96 -1.55 10.88
N LYS A 221 12.22 -2.60 11.69
CA LYS A 221 11.62 -2.69 13.03
C LYS A 221 11.86 -1.37 13.72
N ALA A 222 10.82 -0.73 14.21
CA ALA A 222 10.95 0.43 15.08
C ALA A 222 11.68 -0.01 16.36
N ARG A 223 13.01 -0.05 16.35
CA ARG A 223 13.82 -0.26 17.55
C ARG A 223 13.81 1.03 18.34
N ARG A 224 13.14 1.03 19.49
CA ARG A 224 13.35 2.03 20.54
C ARG A 224 14.84 2.14 20.81
N GLN A 225 15.48 3.24 20.42
CA GLN A 225 16.73 3.65 21.04
C GLN A 225 16.34 4.36 22.34
N PHE A 226 16.35 3.63 23.45
CA PHE A 226 16.39 4.26 24.76
C PHE A 226 17.72 5.00 24.85
N VAL A 227 17.69 6.32 24.71
CA VAL A 227 18.78 7.18 25.18
C VAL A 227 18.66 7.19 26.69
N SER A 228 19.49 6.40 27.35
CA SER A 228 19.71 6.51 28.79
C SER A 228 20.35 7.86 29.05
N ILE A 229 19.62 8.79 29.60
CA ILE A 229 20.19 10.03 30.16
C ILE A 229 20.69 9.65 31.55
N ALA A 230 22.03 9.57 31.68
CA ALA A 230 22.73 9.52 32.95
C ALA A 230 22.86 10.93 33.55
#